data_3b47884fa6d8b9e97dd809de0be36f49
#
_entry.id   3b47884fa6d8b9e97dd809de0be36f49
#
_cell.length_a   1.000
_cell.length_b   1.000
_cell.length_c   1.000
_cell.angle_alpha   90.00
_cell.angle_beta   90.00
_cell.angle_gamma   90.00
#
_symmetry.space_group_name_H-M   'P 1'
#
loop_
_entity.id
_entity.type
_entity.pdbx_description
1 polymer ?
#
loop_
_entity_poly.entity_id
_entity_poly.type
_entity_poly.pdbx_seq_one_letter_code
_entity_poly.pdbx_strand_id
1 'polypeptide(L)'
;MATSGEPKSDEALKDFFTEVKEIEKRDSVLTSDQQIARLTRPGSSYFNLNPFEVLQIDKDSTETVVKKTYRKLSILVHPDKNPDCIETAQKAFEAVKKAYETLLDEEQKKACLEVYVEAEGFLKTEIQKKKKKLKKEGKDDRVEEDDPRVYEEAFHKRVMTLFADFQQRRKEKAMMEMNERKRQRQKEIEEEEAKKAKVEYEKGWEESRTKRVDSWRDWQTGAKKKKKKDKDKDKIPKGPLRPPKLIPEKR
;
A
#
# COMPACT_ATOMS: atom_id res chain seq x y z
N MET A 1 -8.96 -73.71 6.87
CA MET A 1 -8.23 -72.97 5.83
C MET A 1 -9.08 -71.77 5.44
N ALA A 2 -8.78 -70.59 6.02
CA ALA A 2 -9.43 -69.36 5.69
C ALA A 2 -8.45 -68.57 4.84
N THR A 3 -8.79 -68.35 3.57
CA THR A 3 -8.01 -67.58 2.63
C THR A 3 -8.28 -66.10 2.85
N SER A 4 -7.28 -65.40 3.40
CA SER A 4 -7.17 -63.98 3.47
C SER A 4 -7.00 -63.41 2.06
N GLY A 5 -8.06 -62.80 1.52
CA GLY A 5 -8.02 -62.10 0.27
C GLY A 5 -8.72 -60.77 0.42
N GLU A 6 -7.95 -59.71 0.80
CA GLU A 6 -8.28 -58.32 0.48
C GLU A 6 -7.23 -57.37 1.11
N PRO A 7 -6.18 -57.02 0.36
CA PRO A 7 -5.72 -55.63 0.38
C PRO A 7 -5.41 -55.07 -1.03
N LYS A 8 -5.67 -55.82 -2.11
CA LYS A 8 -5.27 -55.35 -3.46
C LYS A 8 -6.21 -54.32 -4.08
N SER A 9 -7.43 -54.18 -3.58
CA SER A 9 -8.38 -53.17 -4.10
C SER A 9 -8.06 -51.75 -3.60
N ASP A 10 -7.59 -51.64 -2.38
CA ASP A 10 -7.31 -50.30 -1.78
C ASP A 10 -6.01 -49.67 -2.29
N GLU A 11 -5.01 -50.49 -2.64
CA GLU A 11 -3.81 -50.02 -3.30
C GLU A 11 -4.10 -49.60 -4.74
N ALA A 12 -4.82 -50.39 -5.50
CA ALA A 12 -5.23 -50.07 -6.87
C ALA A 12 -6.13 -48.80 -6.92
N LEU A 13 -6.98 -48.60 -5.91
CA LEU A 13 -7.78 -47.40 -5.77
C LEU A 13 -6.89 -46.14 -5.45
N LYS A 14 -5.92 -46.30 -4.59
CA LYS A 14 -4.97 -45.24 -4.28
C LYS A 14 -4.11 -44.87 -5.50
N ASP A 15 -3.63 -45.86 -6.22
CA ASP A 15 -2.85 -45.67 -7.45
C ASP A 15 -3.70 -44.99 -8.53
N PHE A 16 -4.96 -45.40 -8.69
CA PHE A 16 -5.91 -44.72 -9.58
C PHE A 16 -6.16 -43.26 -9.19
N PHE A 17 -6.38 -42.98 -7.89
CA PHE A 17 -6.55 -41.57 -7.44
C PHE A 17 -5.28 -40.73 -7.58
N THR A 18 -4.10 -41.33 -7.44
CA THR A 18 -2.83 -40.62 -7.69
C THR A 18 -2.66 -40.35 -9.19
N GLU A 19 -2.99 -41.30 -10.04
CA GLU A 19 -2.95 -41.16 -11.50
C GLU A 19 -3.97 -40.11 -12.01
N VAL A 20 -5.20 -40.12 -11.48
CA VAL A 20 -6.22 -39.09 -11.77
C VAL A 20 -5.73 -37.72 -11.33
N LYS A 21 -5.15 -37.58 -10.12
CA LYS A 21 -4.54 -36.32 -9.64
C LYS A 21 -3.38 -35.85 -10.52
N GLU A 22 -2.56 -36.75 -11.02
CA GLU A 22 -1.48 -36.41 -11.94
C GLU A 22 -1.99 -35.95 -13.31
N ILE A 23 -3.07 -36.58 -13.81
CA ILE A 23 -3.75 -36.18 -15.04
C ILE A 23 -4.41 -34.81 -14.86
N GLU A 24 -5.16 -34.61 -13.78
CA GLU A 24 -5.73 -33.29 -13.44
C GLU A 24 -4.66 -32.22 -13.30
N LYS A 25 -3.52 -32.55 -12.68
CA LYS A 25 -2.39 -31.63 -12.54
C LYS A 25 -1.69 -31.33 -13.87
N ARG A 26 -1.72 -32.27 -14.82
CA ARG A 26 -1.21 -32.08 -16.18
C ARG A 26 -2.15 -31.27 -17.05
N ASP A 27 -3.45 -31.53 -16.95
CA ASP A 27 -4.51 -30.83 -17.68
C ASP A 27 -4.82 -29.45 -17.09
N SER A 28 -4.45 -29.18 -15.83
CA SER A 28 -4.58 -27.88 -15.17
C SER A 28 -3.56 -26.82 -15.63
N VAL A 29 -2.66 -27.16 -16.55
CA VAL A 29 -1.75 -26.18 -17.15
C VAL A 29 -2.55 -25.32 -18.11
N LEU A 30 -3.07 -24.22 -17.59
CA LEU A 30 -3.77 -23.23 -18.39
C LEU A 30 -2.92 -22.74 -19.54
N THR A 31 -3.52 -22.57 -20.71
CA THR A 31 -2.85 -21.98 -21.88
C THR A 31 -2.49 -20.52 -21.60
N SER A 32 -1.66 -19.94 -22.47
CA SER A 32 -1.25 -18.53 -22.37
C SER A 32 -2.44 -17.59 -22.27
N ASP A 33 -3.43 -17.75 -23.16
CA ASP A 33 -4.63 -16.92 -23.20
C ASP A 33 -5.50 -17.08 -21.95
N GLN A 34 -5.63 -18.31 -21.46
CA GLN A 34 -6.38 -18.60 -20.23
C GLN A 34 -5.70 -17.98 -19.00
N GLN A 35 -4.37 -18.00 -18.93
CA GLN A 35 -3.62 -17.35 -17.85
C GLN A 35 -3.77 -15.83 -17.90
N ILE A 36 -3.65 -15.23 -19.08
CA ILE A 36 -3.86 -13.80 -19.28
C ILE A 36 -5.30 -13.43 -18.90
N ALA A 37 -6.29 -14.16 -19.40
CA ALA A 37 -7.70 -13.93 -19.09
C ALA A 37 -7.98 -14.04 -17.58
N ARG A 38 -7.42 -15.04 -16.89
CA ARG A 38 -7.54 -15.21 -15.45
C ARG A 38 -7.00 -14.00 -14.67
N LEU A 39 -5.83 -13.50 -15.05
CA LEU A 39 -5.14 -12.40 -14.36
C LEU A 39 -5.71 -11.01 -14.71
N THR A 40 -6.43 -10.87 -15.81
CA THR A 40 -6.96 -9.58 -16.30
C THR A 40 -8.48 -9.48 -16.31
N ARG A 41 -9.21 -10.53 -15.86
CA ARG A 41 -10.68 -10.52 -15.79
C ARG A 41 -11.20 -9.33 -14.96
N PRO A 42 -12.44 -8.89 -15.17
CA PRO A 42 -13.06 -7.88 -14.32
C PRO A 42 -12.99 -8.28 -12.84
N GLY A 43 -12.51 -7.39 -11.98
CA GLY A 43 -12.30 -7.68 -10.56
C GLY A 43 -10.96 -8.36 -10.24
N SER A 44 -10.11 -8.67 -11.23
CA SER A 44 -8.80 -9.29 -11.01
C SER A 44 -7.89 -8.50 -10.06
N SER A 45 -8.10 -7.19 -9.94
CA SER A 45 -7.37 -6.36 -8.98
C SER A 45 -7.49 -6.86 -7.54
N TYR A 46 -8.62 -7.44 -7.15
CA TYR A 46 -8.81 -8.07 -5.85
C TYR A 46 -8.17 -9.46 -5.78
N PHE A 47 -8.36 -10.29 -6.81
CA PHE A 47 -7.79 -11.64 -6.85
C PHE A 47 -6.26 -11.62 -6.93
N ASN A 48 -5.70 -10.66 -7.63
CA ASN A 48 -4.25 -10.49 -7.76
C ASN A 48 -3.58 -9.89 -6.50
N LEU A 49 -4.33 -9.63 -5.44
CA LEU A 49 -3.77 -9.22 -4.14
C LEU A 49 -3.12 -10.41 -3.41
N ASN A 50 -3.61 -11.62 -3.65
CA ASN A 50 -3.04 -12.83 -3.07
C ASN A 50 -1.91 -13.38 -3.96
N PRO A 51 -0.64 -13.27 -3.56
CA PRO A 51 0.48 -13.68 -4.39
C PRO A 51 0.55 -15.21 -4.60
N PHE A 52 0.03 -15.99 -3.66
CA PHE A 52 -0.02 -17.45 -3.78
C PHE A 52 -0.99 -17.91 -4.87
N GLU A 53 -2.14 -17.25 -4.98
CA GLU A 53 -3.10 -17.54 -6.03
C GLU A 53 -2.66 -17.05 -7.41
N VAL A 54 -1.99 -15.89 -7.47
CA VAL A 54 -1.42 -15.38 -8.73
C VAL A 54 -0.44 -16.38 -9.32
N LEU A 55 0.46 -16.91 -8.49
CA LEU A 55 1.44 -17.92 -8.91
C LEU A 55 0.89 -19.35 -8.92
N GLN A 56 -0.34 -19.58 -8.44
CA GLN A 56 -0.94 -20.92 -8.32
C GLN A 56 -0.05 -21.89 -7.53
N ILE A 57 0.41 -21.45 -6.35
CA ILE A 57 1.25 -22.24 -5.45
C ILE A 57 0.63 -22.30 -4.05
N ASP A 58 0.97 -23.35 -3.33
CA ASP A 58 0.53 -23.51 -1.95
C ASP A 58 1.29 -22.54 -1.01
N LYS A 59 0.64 -22.18 0.09
CA LYS A 59 1.20 -21.32 1.14
C LYS A 59 2.52 -21.84 1.72
N ASP A 60 2.70 -23.16 1.77
CA ASP A 60 3.88 -23.82 2.32
C ASP A 60 4.99 -24.05 1.29
N SER A 61 4.85 -23.46 0.09
CA SER A 61 5.80 -23.64 -1.00
C SER A 61 7.18 -23.05 -0.68
N THR A 62 8.22 -23.80 -1.08
CA THR A 62 9.59 -23.37 -0.95
C THR A 62 9.96 -22.30 -1.98
N GLU A 63 11.00 -21.52 -1.69
CA GLU A 63 11.50 -20.47 -2.61
C GLU A 63 11.85 -21.01 -4.00
N THR A 64 12.36 -22.25 -4.06
CA THR A 64 12.68 -22.92 -5.34
C THR A 64 11.46 -23.13 -6.21
N VAL A 65 10.31 -23.51 -5.60
CA VAL A 65 9.03 -23.67 -6.29
C VAL A 65 8.51 -22.31 -6.77
N VAL A 66 8.59 -21.27 -5.92
CA VAL A 66 8.21 -19.89 -6.28
C VAL A 66 8.99 -19.43 -7.52
N LYS A 67 10.32 -19.59 -7.52
CA LYS A 67 11.18 -19.21 -8.65
C LYS A 67 10.86 -20.00 -9.93
N LYS A 68 10.62 -21.30 -9.79
CA LYS A 68 10.29 -22.19 -10.93
C LYS A 68 8.94 -21.78 -11.55
N THR A 69 7.94 -21.58 -10.73
CA THR A 69 6.59 -21.21 -11.19
C THR A 69 6.58 -19.81 -11.79
N TYR A 70 7.27 -18.84 -11.18
CA TYR A 70 7.45 -17.51 -11.75
C TYR A 70 8.04 -17.56 -13.16
N ARG A 71 9.15 -18.29 -13.36
CA ARG A 71 9.78 -18.44 -14.69
C ARG A 71 8.80 -19.01 -15.70
N LYS A 72 8.04 -20.05 -15.32
CA LYS A 72 7.06 -20.68 -16.20
C LYS A 72 5.95 -19.71 -16.59
N LEU A 73 5.34 -19.03 -15.61
CA LEU A 73 4.25 -18.08 -15.84
C LEU A 73 4.72 -16.83 -16.60
N SER A 74 5.88 -16.28 -16.26
CA SER A 74 6.42 -15.09 -16.93
C SER A 74 6.66 -15.32 -18.43
N ILE A 75 7.06 -16.53 -18.81
CA ILE A 75 7.21 -16.91 -20.22
C ILE A 75 5.85 -17.05 -20.93
N LEU A 76 4.85 -17.58 -20.23
CA LEU A 76 3.50 -17.77 -20.79
C LEU A 76 2.78 -16.43 -21.03
N VAL A 77 2.86 -15.50 -20.07
CA VAL A 77 2.17 -14.22 -20.13
C VAL A 77 3.02 -13.09 -20.73
N HIS A 78 4.17 -13.41 -21.33
CA HIS A 78 5.07 -12.39 -21.87
C HIS A 78 4.42 -11.66 -23.06
N PRO A 79 4.43 -10.30 -23.10
CA PRO A 79 3.80 -9.55 -24.18
C PRO A 79 4.39 -9.85 -25.55
N ASP A 80 5.69 -10.17 -25.64
CA ASP A 80 6.37 -10.55 -26.86
C ASP A 80 5.86 -11.89 -27.47
N LYS A 81 5.38 -12.78 -26.62
CA LYS A 81 4.79 -14.05 -27.05
C LYS A 81 3.28 -13.99 -27.34
N ASN A 82 2.64 -12.91 -26.93
CA ASN A 82 1.20 -12.70 -27.06
C ASN A 82 0.93 -11.38 -27.80
N PRO A 83 1.31 -11.28 -29.08
CA PRO A 83 1.18 -10.04 -29.87
C PRO A 83 -0.28 -9.63 -30.07
N ASP A 84 -1.22 -10.59 -30.03
CA ASP A 84 -2.65 -10.33 -30.20
C ASP A 84 -3.29 -9.59 -29.03
N CYS A 85 -2.65 -9.62 -27.83
CA CYS A 85 -3.20 -9.04 -26.61
C CYS A 85 -2.13 -8.38 -25.72
N ILE A 86 -1.27 -7.53 -26.31
CA ILE A 86 -0.10 -6.91 -25.66
C ILE A 86 -0.46 -6.20 -24.36
N GLU A 87 -1.52 -5.36 -24.34
CA GLU A 87 -1.89 -4.60 -23.15
C GLU A 87 -2.34 -5.47 -21.98
N THR A 88 -3.12 -6.52 -22.27
CA THR A 88 -3.58 -7.46 -21.24
C THR A 88 -2.45 -8.37 -20.77
N ALA A 89 -1.59 -8.81 -21.69
CA ALA A 89 -0.38 -9.56 -21.38
C ALA A 89 0.58 -8.77 -20.47
N GLN A 90 0.75 -7.48 -20.72
CA GLN A 90 1.57 -6.61 -19.88
C GLN A 90 0.99 -6.49 -18.46
N LYS A 91 -0.31 -6.29 -18.31
CA LYS A 91 -0.97 -6.25 -17.00
C LYS A 91 -0.84 -7.59 -16.25
N ALA A 92 -1.00 -8.69 -16.97
CA ALA A 92 -0.82 -10.04 -16.40
C ALA A 92 0.63 -10.27 -15.96
N PHE A 93 1.61 -9.86 -16.78
CA PHE A 93 3.02 -9.96 -16.44
C PHE A 93 3.39 -9.13 -15.21
N GLU A 94 2.88 -7.89 -15.11
CA GLU A 94 3.08 -7.03 -13.94
C GLU A 94 2.51 -7.67 -12.66
N ALA A 95 1.32 -8.30 -12.75
CA ALA A 95 0.72 -9.01 -11.62
C ALA A 95 1.60 -10.20 -11.16
N VAL A 96 2.08 -11.01 -12.10
CA VAL A 96 2.98 -12.15 -11.82
C VAL A 96 4.31 -11.68 -11.25
N LYS A 97 4.90 -10.62 -11.79
CA LYS A 97 6.15 -10.02 -11.29
C LYS A 97 5.98 -9.52 -9.85
N LYS A 98 4.91 -8.77 -9.59
CA LYS A 98 4.61 -8.24 -8.26
C LYS A 98 4.40 -9.37 -7.23
N ALA A 99 3.68 -10.43 -7.61
CA ALA A 99 3.48 -11.59 -6.74
C ALA A 99 4.81 -12.27 -6.40
N TYR A 100 5.70 -12.41 -7.39
CA TYR A 100 7.04 -12.98 -7.18
C TYR A 100 7.88 -12.12 -6.24
N GLU A 101 7.94 -10.80 -6.46
CA GLU A 101 8.67 -9.86 -5.60
C GLU A 101 8.17 -9.91 -4.15
N THR A 102 6.85 -9.99 -3.95
CA THR A 102 6.23 -10.10 -2.63
C THR A 102 6.62 -11.40 -1.91
N LEU A 103 6.71 -12.52 -2.63
CA LEU A 103 7.04 -13.82 -2.04
C LEU A 103 8.55 -14.06 -1.90
N LEU A 104 9.38 -13.28 -2.58
CA LEU A 104 10.84 -13.32 -2.42
C LEU A 104 11.27 -12.59 -1.14
N ASP A 105 10.55 -11.54 -0.76
CA ASP A 105 10.78 -10.81 0.47
C ASP A 105 10.19 -11.59 1.66
N GLU A 106 11.07 -12.04 2.56
CA GLU A 106 10.66 -12.85 3.73
C GLU A 106 9.69 -12.12 4.65
N GLU A 107 9.82 -10.80 4.81
CA GLU A 107 8.92 -10.02 5.66
C GLU A 107 7.53 -9.94 5.04
N GLN A 108 7.46 -9.68 3.73
CA GLN A 108 6.19 -9.64 3.02
C GLN A 108 5.54 -11.02 2.92
N LYS A 109 6.34 -12.08 2.72
CA LYS A 109 5.84 -13.45 2.74
C LYS A 109 5.24 -13.82 4.10
N LYS A 110 5.90 -13.48 5.21
CA LYS A 110 5.37 -13.68 6.56
C LYS A 110 4.07 -12.93 6.78
N ALA A 111 4.00 -11.66 6.37
CA ALA A 111 2.79 -10.88 6.46
C ALA A 111 1.63 -11.49 5.65
N CYS A 112 1.91 -12.06 4.46
CA CYS A 112 0.90 -12.80 3.70
C CYS A 112 0.46 -14.09 4.41
N LEU A 113 1.36 -14.82 5.06
CA LEU A 113 1.02 -16.02 5.83
C LEU A 113 0.19 -15.68 7.07
N GLU A 114 0.49 -14.57 7.75
CA GLU A 114 -0.32 -14.08 8.87
C GLU A 114 -1.77 -13.83 8.48
N VAL A 115 -2.03 -13.32 7.26
CA VAL A 115 -3.39 -13.14 6.74
C VAL A 115 -4.16 -14.48 6.68
N TYR A 116 -3.50 -15.56 6.30
CA TYR A 116 -4.13 -16.89 6.28
C TYR A 116 -4.45 -17.39 7.69
N VAL A 117 -3.55 -17.20 8.64
CA VAL A 117 -3.78 -17.56 10.05
C VAL A 117 -4.92 -16.72 10.64
N GLU A 118 -4.95 -15.43 10.34
CA GLU A 118 -6.02 -14.53 10.76
C GLU A 118 -7.38 -14.95 10.16
N ALA A 119 -7.41 -15.29 8.86
CA ALA A 119 -8.61 -15.78 8.19
C ALA A 119 -9.18 -17.04 8.85
N GLU A 120 -8.32 -18.01 9.16
CA GLU A 120 -8.71 -19.24 9.83
C GLU A 120 -9.26 -18.97 11.24
N GLY A 121 -8.60 -18.10 12.00
CA GLY A 121 -9.05 -17.68 13.33
C GLY A 121 -10.43 -17.00 13.30
N PHE A 122 -10.64 -16.09 12.36
CA PHE A 122 -11.94 -15.43 12.18
C PHE A 122 -13.04 -16.44 11.82
N LEU A 123 -12.78 -17.31 10.86
CA LEU A 123 -13.77 -18.29 10.43
C LEU A 123 -14.17 -19.24 11.56
N LYS A 124 -13.18 -19.75 12.30
CA LYS A 124 -13.43 -20.59 13.49
C LYS A 124 -14.31 -19.88 14.55
N THR A 125 -14.01 -18.62 14.83
CA THR A 125 -14.79 -17.83 15.78
C THR A 125 -16.20 -17.54 15.28
N GLU A 126 -16.38 -17.32 14.01
CA GLU A 126 -17.67 -17.09 13.37
C GLU A 126 -18.55 -18.34 13.40
N ILE A 127 -17.99 -19.50 13.04
CA ILE A 127 -18.66 -20.81 13.15
C ILE A 127 -19.08 -21.07 14.60
N GLN A 128 -18.18 -20.84 15.57
CA GLN A 128 -18.52 -21.01 16.99
C GLN A 128 -19.65 -20.07 17.46
N LYS A 129 -19.68 -18.82 16.98
CA LYS A 129 -20.76 -17.89 17.28
C LYS A 129 -22.09 -18.37 16.68
N LYS A 130 -22.08 -18.86 15.42
CA LYS A 130 -23.26 -19.44 14.77
C LYS A 130 -23.78 -20.65 15.54
N LYS A 131 -22.91 -21.61 15.92
CA LYS A 131 -23.26 -22.78 16.73
C LYS A 131 -23.86 -22.41 18.09
N LYS A 132 -23.24 -21.43 18.79
CA LYS A 132 -23.77 -20.93 20.08
C LYS A 132 -25.14 -20.27 19.92
N LYS A 133 -25.40 -19.59 18.80
CA LYS A 133 -26.69 -18.96 18.52
C LYS A 133 -27.77 -20.02 18.25
N LEU A 134 -27.47 -21.03 17.44
CA LEU A 134 -28.38 -22.14 17.15
C LEU A 134 -28.76 -22.92 18.42
N LYS A 135 -27.78 -23.21 19.29
CA LYS A 135 -28.02 -23.82 20.61
C LYS A 135 -28.95 -23.01 21.48
N LYS A 136 -28.82 -21.68 21.49
CA LYS A 136 -29.72 -20.80 22.26
C LYS A 136 -31.14 -20.80 21.70
N GLU A 137 -31.29 -20.97 20.38
CA GLU A 137 -32.59 -21.06 19.69
C GLU A 137 -33.20 -22.46 19.75
N GLY A 138 -32.53 -23.45 20.40
CA GLY A 138 -33.02 -24.83 20.49
C GLY A 138 -33.02 -25.57 19.15
N LYS A 139 -32.26 -25.09 18.15
CA LYS A 139 -32.11 -25.72 16.86
C LYS A 139 -30.89 -26.63 16.83
N ASP A 140 -30.84 -27.49 15.80
CA ASP A 140 -29.71 -28.37 15.57
C ASP A 140 -28.39 -27.58 15.39
N ASP A 141 -27.30 -28.10 15.94
CA ASP A 141 -25.98 -27.45 16.05
C ASP A 141 -25.21 -27.45 14.71
N ARG A 142 -25.82 -27.99 13.66
CA ARG A 142 -25.20 -28.06 12.32
C ARG A 142 -25.20 -26.69 11.64
N VAL A 143 -24.01 -26.28 11.18
CA VAL A 143 -23.80 -25.06 10.40
C VAL A 143 -23.41 -25.47 8.98
N GLU A 144 -23.79 -24.69 7.99
CA GLU A 144 -23.47 -24.95 6.57
C GLU A 144 -21.96 -25.09 6.34
N GLU A 145 -21.16 -24.35 7.11
CA GLU A 145 -19.69 -24.37 7.06
C GLU A 145 -19.07 -25.64 7.69
N ASP A 146 -19.86 -26.59 8.21
CA ASP A 146 -19.36 -27.91 8.62
C ASP A 146 -19.07 -28.79 7.38
N ASP A 147 -19.63 -28.46 6.21
CA ASP A 147 -19.31 -29.08 4.92
C ASP A 147 -17.92 -28.57 4.43
N PRO A 148 -16.96 -29.47 4.11
CA PRO A 148 -15.61 -29.07 3.70
C PRO A 148 -15.60 -28.11 2.51
N ARG A 149 -16.50 -28.30 1.53
CA ARG A 149 -16.60 -27.42 0.34
C ARG A 149 -17.05 -26.01 0.70
N VAL A 150 -18.08 -25.91 1.55
CA VAL A 150 -18.60 -24.61 2.00
C VAL A 150 -17.57 -23.91 2.88
N TYR A 151 -16.85 -24.68 3.71
CA TYR A 151 -15.75 -24.16 4.51
C TYR A 151 -14.64 -23.56 3.63
N GLU A 152 -14.18 -24.27 2.61
CA GLU A 152 -13.16 -23.81 1.68
C GLU A 152 -13.58 -22.53 0.94
N GLU A 153 -14.83 -22.47 0.47
CA GLU A 153 -15.36 -21.27 -0.18
C GLU A 153 -15.42 -20.07 0.79
N ALA A 154 -15.90 -20.28 2.02
CA ALA A 154 -15.96 -19.26 3.05
C ALA A 154 -14.55 -18.80 3.45
N PHE A 155 -13.62 -19.74 3.57
CA PHE A 155 -12.22 -19.45 3.86
C PHE A 155 -11.58 -18.63 2.75
N HIS A 156 -11.75 -19.03 1.50
CA HIS A 156 -11.24 -18.30 0.35
C HIS A 156 -11.81 -16.87 0.29
N LYS A 157 -13.11 -16.69 0.48
CA LYS A 157 -13.75 -15.37 0.54
C LYS A 157 -13.16 -14.51 1.66
N ARG A 158 -12.92 -15.12 2.83
CA ARG A 158 -12.34 -14.40 3.98
C ARG A 158 -10.91 -13.99 3.74
N VAL A 159 -10.07 -14.88 3.20
CA VAL A 159 -8.70 -14.59 2.80
C VAL A 159 -8.65 -13.39 1.85
N MET A 160 -9.49 -13.40 0.81
CA MET A 160 -9.56 -12.30 -0.17
C MET A 160 -9.95 -10.96 0.48
N THR A 161 -10.93 -10.99 1.39
CA THR A 161 -11.33 -9.77 2.13
C THR A 161 -10.18 -9.23 2.96
N LEU A 162 -9.47 -10.09 3.69
CA LEU A 162 -8.35 -9.66 4.53
C LEU A 162 -7.16 -9.14 3.70
N PHE A 163 -6.89 -9.74 2.53
CA PHE A 163 -5.88 -9.18 1.63
C PHE A 163 -6.27 -7.78 1.11
N ALA A 164 -7.55 -7.56 0.82
CA ALA A 164 -8.03 -6.24 0.43
C ALA A 164 -7.85 -5.22 1.57
N ASP A 165 -8.23 -5.57 2.79
CA ASP A 165 -8.06 -4.74 3.98
C ASP A 165 -6.58 -4.47 4.29
N PHE A 166 -5.72 -5.48 4.17
CA PHE A 166 -4.28 -5.35 4.33
C PHE A 166 -3.70 -4.36 3.31
N GLN A 167 -4.07 -4.49 2.06
CA GLN A 167 -3.62 -3.59 1.00
C GLN A 167 -4.12 -2.15 1.22
N GLN A 168 -5.35 -1.99 1.68
CA GLN A 168 -5.92 -0.69 2.00
C GLN A 168 -5.14 -0.01 3.13
N ARG A 169 -4.91 -0.71 4.24
CA ARG A 169 -4.10 -0.22 5.37
C ARG A 169 -2.68 0.17 4.94
N ARG A 170 -2.06 -0.63 4.04
CA ARG A 170 -0.73 -0.33 3.50
C ARG A 170 -0.72 0.95 2.68
N LYS A 171 -1.74 1.16 1.84
CA LYS A 171 -1.90 2.41 1.06
C LYS A 171 -2.11 3.62 1.97
N GLU A 172 -2.96 3.50 2.98
CA GLU A 172 -3.23 4.57 3.95
C GLU A 172 -1.97 4.94 4.73
N LYS A 173 -1.20 3.95 5.20
CA LYS A 173 0.07 4.18 5.88
C LYS A 173 1.07 4.90 4.98
N ALA A 174 1.24 4.46 3.73
CA ALA A 174 2.12 5.11 2.77
C ALA A 174 1.69 6.56 2.47
N MET A 175 0.39 6.82 2.37
CA MET A 175 -0.16 8.17 2.19
C MET A 175 0.10 9.05 3.42
N MET A 176 -0.08 8.52 4.62
CA MET A 176 0.23 9.24 5.86
C MET A 176 1.72 9.60 5.95
N GLU A 177 2.61 8.66 5.65
CA GLU A 177 4.06 8.90 5.65
C GLU A 177 4.44 9.96 4.61
N MET A 178 3.86 9.91 3.41
CA MET A 178 4.10 10.91 2.37
C MET A 178 3.61 12.30 2.79
N ASN A 179 2.44 12.39 3.41
CA ASN A 179 1.90 13.65 3.92
C ASN A 179 2.76 14.21 5.06
N GLU A 180 3.22 13.35 5.97
CA GLU A 180 4.09 13.77 7.08
C GLU A 180 5.43 14.29 6.55
N ARG A 181 6.04 13.58 5.60
CA ARG A 181 7.28 14.03 4.92
C ARG A 181 7.07 15.37 4.19
N LYS A 182 5.90 15.56 3.57
CA LYS A 182 5.55 16.83 2.93
C LYS A 182 5.42 17.96 3.95
N ARG A 183 4.76 17.73 5.09
CA ARG A 183 4.63 18.71 6.18
C ARG A 183 5.98 19.09 6.80
N GLN A 184 6.87 18.11 7.01
CA GLN A 184 8.21 18.36 7.54
C GLN A 184 9.01 19.25 6.58
N ARG A 185 9.02 18.90 5.29
CA ARG A 185 9.70 19.71 4.27
C ARG A 185 9.14 21.13 4.18
N GLN A 186 7.84 21.29 4.32
CA GLN A 186 7.21 22.61 4.30
C GLN A 186 7.61 23.47 5.50
N LYS A 187 7.71 22.87 6.69
CA LYS A 187 8.23 23.55 7.90
C LYS A 187 9.69 23.96 7.75
N GLU A 188 10.53 23.10 7.18
CA GLU A 188 11.94 23.43 6.92
C GLU A 188 12.07 24.64 5.98
N ILE A 189 11.25 24.68 4.92
CA ILE A 189 11.23 25.83 3.99
C ILE A 189 10.79 27.11 4.71
N GLU A 190 9.71 27.06 5.50
CA GLU A 190 9.20 28.21 6.27
C GLU A 190 10.24 28.72 7.28
N GLU A 191 10.95 27.80 7.95
CA GLU A 191 12.03 28.17 8.87
C GLU A 191 13.23 28.80 8.16
N GLU A 192 13.61 28.28 7.00
CA GLU A 192 14.68 28.89 6.19
C GLU A 192 14.30 30.29 5.68
N GLU A 193 13.08 30.46 5.19
CA GLU A 193 12.57 31.74 4.75
C GLU A 193 12.52 32.74 5.90
N ALA A 194 12.04 32.29 7.08
CA ALA A 194 12.04 33.15 8.28
C ALA A 194 13.45 33.54 8.72
N LYS A 195 14.42 32.63 8.64
CA LYS A 195 15.83 32.92 8.92
C LYS A 195 16.41 33.95 7.92
N LYS A 196 16.16 33.74 6.63
CA LYS A 196 16.59 34.66 5.57
C LYS A 196 15.97 36.05 5.75
N ALA A 197 14.66 36.10 6.02
CA ALA A 197 13.97 37.36 6.27
C ALA A 197 14.53 38.13 7.50
N LYS A 198 14.89 37.39 8.58
CA LYS A 198 15.53 38.01 9.76
C LYS A 198 16.90 38.59 9.42
N VAL A 199 17.74 37.85 8.70
CA VAL A 199 19.08 38.33 8.29
C VAL A 199 18.97 39.54 7.37
N GLU A 200 18.03 39.55 6.45
CA GLU A 200 17.78 40.67 5.54
C GLU A 200 17.28 41.91 6.29
N TYR A 201 16.38 41.71 7.25
CA TYR A 201 15.90 42.77 8.13
C TYR A 201 17.05 43.38 8.97
N GLU A 202 17.92 42.56 9.57
CA GLU A 202 19.07 43.01 10.35
C GLU A 202 20.05 43.83 9.48
N LYS A 203 20.36 43.32 8.28
CA LYS A 203 21.20 44.06 7.33
C LYS A 203 20.62 45.43 6.97
N GLY A 204 19.34 45.45 6.58
CA GLY A 204 18.65 46.71 6.28
C GLY A 204 18.57 47.65 7.47
N TRP A 205 18.44 47.11 8.68
CA TRP A 205 18.48 47.90 9.93
C TRP A 205 19.86 48.51 10.16
N GLU A 206 20.93 47.76 9.98
CA GLU A 206 22.30 48.28 10.13
C GLU A 206 22.67 49.32 9.05
N GLU A 207 22.35 49.05 7.79
CA GLU A 207 22.56 49.99 6.69
C GLU A 207 21.83 51.32 6.89
N SER A 208 20.63 51.27 7.46
CA SER A 208 19.87 52.48 7.79
C SER A 208 20.35 53.21 9.05
N ARG A 209 21.27 52.60 9.85
CA ARG A 209 21.73 53.11 11.15
C ARG A 209 22.42 54.49 11.02
N THR A 210 23.30 54.66 10.06
CA THR A 210 23.99 55.91 9.81
C THR A 210 23.01 57.04 9.50
N LYS A 211 22.06 56.81 8.61
CA LYS A 211 21.00 57.77 8.27
C LYS A 211 20.14 58.15 9.46
N ARG A 212 19.81 57.18 10.32
CA ARG A 212 19.05 57.42 11.56
C ARG A 212 19.85 58.25 12.57
N VAL A 213 21.13 57.92 12.76
CA VAL A 213 22.02 58.64 13.66
C VAL A 213 22.23 60.05 13.16
N ASP A 214 22.49 60.32 11.90
CA ASP A 214 22.65 61.63 11.31
C ASP A 214 21.35 62.45 11.41
N SER A 215 20.19 61.85 11.12
CA SER A 215 18.89 62.50 11.32
C SER A 215 18.65 62.91 12.79
N TRP A 216 19.06 62.07 13.76
CA TRP A 216 18.94 62.35 15.17
C TRP A 216 19.90 63.46 15.60
N ARG A 217 21.17 63.49 15.10
CA ARG A 217 22.14 64.56 15.36
C ARG A 217 21.65 65.87 14.77
N ASP A 218 21.14 65.89 13.55
CA ASP A 218 20.56 67.08 12.94
C ASP A 218 19.36 67.60 13.74
N TRP A 219 18.57 66.77 14.34
CA TRP A 219 17.50 67.20 15.24
C TRP A 219 18.02 67.74 16.56
N GLN A 220 19.03 67.11 17.17
CA GLN A 220 19.59 67.48 18.45
C GLN A 220 20.36 68.84 18.34
N THR A 221 21.08 69.11 17.26
CA THR A 221 21.86 70.34 17.02
C THR A 221 20.98 71.52 16.59
N GLY A 222 19.67 71.33 16.44
CA GLY A 222 18.75 72.43 16.11
C GLY A 222 19.01 73.07 14.75
N ALA A 223 19.75 72.47 13.87
CA ALA A 223 20.09 72.99 12.56
C ALA A 223 18.83 73.16 11.73
N LYS A 224 18.18 74.29 11.84
CA LYS A 224 17.13 74.74 10.92
C LYS A 224 17.76 74.98 9.55
N LYS A 225 17.96 73.90 8.77
CA LYS A 225 18.20 73.99 7.34
C LYS A 225 16.98 74.68 6.71
N LYS A 226 17.15 75.94 6.27
CA LYS A 226 16.20 76.62 5.38
C LYS A 226 15.91 75.69 4.22
N LYS A 227 14.74 75.10 4.19
CA LYS A 227 14.28 74.33 3.03
C LYS A 227 14.21 75.27 1.84
N LYS A 228 15.18 75.20 0.93
CA LYS A 228 15.00 75.59 -0.45
C LYS A 228 13.83 74.75 -0.98
N LYS A 229 12.79 75.43 -1.41
CA LYS A 229 11.66 74.84 -2.14
C LYS A 229 12.19 74.32 -3.47
N ASP A 230 12.53 73.06 -3.53
CA ASP A 230 12.48 72.31 -4.78
C ASP A 230 11.23 71.45 -4.73
N LYS A 231 10.32 71.75 -5.66
CA LYS A 231 9.14 71.00 -5.93
C LYS A 231 9.60 69.75 -6.70
N ASP A 232 9.70 68.61 -6.02
CA ASP A 232 9.52 67.34 -6.67
C ASP A 232 8.70 66.42 -5.78
N LYS A 233 7.68 65.90 -6.38
CA LYS A 233 6.61 65.10 -5.76
C LYS A 233 7.10 63.70 -5.59
N ASP A 234 7.51 63.31 -4.41
CA ASP A 234 7.44 61.93 -3.99
C ASP A 234 6.75 61.87 -2.62
N LYS A 235 5.52 61.38 -2.65
CA LYS A 235 4.69 61.24 -1.48
C LYS A 235 5.21 60.07 -0.62
N ILE A 236 6.07 60.41 0.36
CA ILE A 236 6.29 59.52 1.49
C ILE A 236 5.06 59.59 2.40
N PRO A 237 4.39 58.49 2.69
CA PRO A 237 3.22 58.50 3.56
C PRO A 237 3.64 58.92 4.97
N LYS A 238 3.06 60.03 5.44
CA LYS A 238 3.17 60.52 6.83
C LYS A 238 2.32 59.62 7.72
N GLY A 239 2.85 58.49 8.15
CA GLY A 239 2.26 57.69 9.22
C GLY A 239 3.24 57.62 10.39
N PRO A 240 2.79 57.64 11.66
CA PRO A 240 3.68 57.38 12.78
C PRO A 240 4.30 55.99 12.59
N LEU A 241 5.61 55.88 12.81
CA LEU A 241 6.35 54.63 12.82
C LEU A 241 5.73 53.70 13.88
N ARG A 242 4.76 52.91 13.46
CA ARG A 242 4.27 51.80 14.29
C ARG A 242 5.25 50.64 14.16
N PRO A 243 5.70 50.07 15.28
CA PRO A 243 6.48 48.86 15.20
C PRO A 243 5.65 47.79 14.49
N PRO A 244 6.28 46.92 13.68
CA PRO A 244 5.57 45.84 13.01
C PRO A 244 4.80 45.01 14.04
N LYS A 245 3.52 44.74 13.78
CA LYS A 245 2.71 43.87 14.65
C LYS A 245 3.41 42.52 14.74
N LEU A 246 3.77 42.12 15.95
CA LEU A 246 4.20 40.78 16.24
C LEU A 246 3.14 39.82 15.70
N ILE A 247 3.55 38.92 14.82
CA ILE A 247 2.69 37.88 14.30
C ILE A 247 2.30 37.01 15.49
N PRO A 248 1.00 36.82 15.82
CA PRO A 248 0.62 35.98 16.94
C PRO A 248 1.07 34.56 16.67
N GLU A 249 1.83 33.99 17.56
CA GLU A 249 2.10 32.56 17.58
C GLU A 249 0.75 31.79 17.57
N LYS A 250 0.50 31.08 16.49
CA LYS A 250 -0.61 30.12 16.48
C LYS A 250 -0.22 28.96 17.39
N ARG A 251 -0.96 28.84 18.49
CA ARG A 251 -0.99 27.63 19.33
C ARG A 251 -1.63 26.48 18.59
#